data_a524e8cb5c55ed21bab93fa0c957a040
#
_entry.id   a524e8cb5c55ed21bab93fa0c957a040
#
_cell.length_a   1.000
_cell.length_b   1.000
_cell.length_c   1.000
_cell.angle_alpha   90.00
_cell.angle_beta   90.00
_cell.angle_gamma   90.00
#
_symmetry.space_group_name_H-M   'P 1'
#
loop_
_entity.id
_entity.type
_entity.pdbx_description
1 polymer ?
#
loop_
_entity_poly.entity_id
_entity_poly.type
_entity_poly.pdbx_seq_one_letter_code
_entity_poly.pdbx_strand_id
1 'polypeptide(L)'
;MAEASRNDDTLADPIGMEVFCNRLLSITEDMNNTLVRASFSTNIKERKDCSVALFDAAGRLVAQGTQIPLHLGSLNGAMQAILERHAVETIEDGDIFICNDPYLANGSHLPDINIVTPVFWEGRLRFFAANIAHHADVGGPVPGSIAGGLNSIFAEGIRIPVTRLARAGKVDDDLLNLICANTRDPEERLLDLRVQMATNRRGAAAMQGLIRQMGLDAVLRSVDDVIRYTRRRLLNRIADLKQGSYTFHSDLDDDGLGGDPVRLQVTLTVHPERLHFDFTGSGRQARGAMNLPVNALRASVYYAVKALLDPDIAPNAGLFEPIDIYAPLGTITNPEHPAAVGARSITAQKVAGAIFGAFRGLLPPEKIMASGNDCCPAIVFSGKWATRPGQFVYLETLGGGAGARYDSDGMDAIHVHMTNTSNLPVEALENEYPLLMDEYAMIADSGGAGRTRGGLAIAKQIRALVPGIVFSARSDSHTVGVATGVDGGLDGRRARLVRNPRTPNEEELFSKTANIVLDADESVRIETPGGGGYGRPAQRAPERLRRDLLDGKISEGAARDVYGVVVDSVRSS
;
A
#
# COMPACT_ATOMS: atom_id res chain seq x y z
N MET A 1 -36.93 -21.94 -32.28
CA MET A 1 -36.70 -20.53 -32.66
C MET A 1 -35.45 -20.10 -31.89
N ALA A 2 -34.34 -20.00 -32.61
CA ALA A 2 -33.06 -19.67 -32.02
C ALA A 2 -33.01 -18.16 -31.76
N GLU A 3 -32.87 -17.76 -30.48
CA GLU A 3 -32.50 -16.40 -30.13
C GLU A 3 -31.10 -16.14 -30.64
N ALA A 4 -30.99 -15.20 -31.55
CA ALA A 4 -29.74 -14.73 -32.09
C ALA A 4 -28.90 -14.16 -30.97
N SER A 5 -27.71 -14.73 -30.73
CA SER A 5 -26.66 -14.10 -29.95
C SER A 5 -26.33 -12.76 -30.60
N ARG A 6 -26.76 -11.67 -29.97
CA ARG A 6 -26.27 -10.33 -30.33
C ARG A 6 -24.77 -10.34 -30.09
N ASN A 7 -24.00 -10.16 -31.15
CA ASN A 7 -22.58 -9.81 -31.09
C ASN A 7 -22.45 -8.47 -30.30
N ASP A 8 -22.12 -8.58 -29.03
CA ASP A 8 -22.05 -7.46 -28.07
C ASP A 8 -20.68 -6.75 -28.11
N ASP A 9 -20.02 -6.76 -29.27
CA ASP A 9 -18.60 -6.37 -29.41
C ASP A 9 -18.35 -4.89 -29.75
N THR A 10 -19.38 -4.08 -29.89
CA THR A 10 -19.23 -2.65 -30.17
C THR A 10 -19.59 -1.82 -28.95
N LEU A 11 -18.62 -1.05 -28.43
CA LEU A 11 -18.91 0.04 -27.51
C LEU A 11 -19.87 1.03 -28.19
N ALA A 12 -21.07 1.18 -27.65
CA ALA A 12 -22.12 1.98 -28.27
C ALA A 12 -21.74 3.47 -28.38
N ASP A 13 -20.94 4.00 -27.43
CA ASP A 13 -20.44 5.38 -27.42
C ASP A 13 -19.10 5.50 -26.66
N PRO A 14 -17.94 5.38 -27.34
CA PRO A 14 -16.63 5.52 -26.67
C PRO A 14 -16.38 6.89 -26.05
N ILE A 15 -16.90 7.97 -26.64
CA ILE A 15 -16.73 9.33 -26.11
C ILE A 15 -17.57 9.51 -24.84
N GLY A 16 -18.83 9.09 -24.88
CA GLY A 16 -19.72 9.13 -23.71
C GLY A 16 -19.18 8.29 -22.56
N MET A 17 -18.59 7.12 -22.85
CA MET A 17 -17.94 6.29 -21.86
C MET A 17 -16.73 6.97 -21.21
N GLU A 18 -15.85 7.60 -21.99
CA GLU A 18 -14.69 8.35 -21.47
C GLU A 18 -15.14 9.51 -20.58
N VAL A 19 -16.15 10.27 -21.00
CA VAL A 19 -16.77 11.34 -20.20
C VAL A 19 -17.34 10.79 -18.90
N PHE A 20 -18.00 9.64 -18.95
CA PHE A 20 -18.56 9.00 -17.75
C PHE A 20 -17.46 8.53 -16.78
N CYS A 21 -16.39 7.88 -17.28
CA CYS A 21 -15.23 7.49 -16.48
C CYS A 21 -14.59 8.70 -15.77
N ASN A 22 -14.40 9.81 -16.48
CA ASN A 22 -13.83 11.03 -15.92
C ASN A 22 -14.73 11.67 -14.86
N ARG A 23 -16.07 11.58 -15.01
CA ARG A 23 -17.02 12.02 -13.96
C ARG A 23 -16.91 11.17 -12.71
N LEU A 24 -16.82 9.84 -12.83
CA LEU A 24 -16.61 8.94 -11.68
C LEU A 24 -15.27 9.22 -11.00
N LEU A 25 -14.21 9.41 -11.77
CA LEU A 25 -12.90 9.78 -11.24
C LEU A 25 -12.95 11.12 -10.50
N SER A 26 -13.63 12.13 -11.05
CA SER A 26 -13.81 13.41 -10.39
C SER A 26 -14.57 13.29 -9.05
N ILE A 27 -15.56 12.41 -8.95
CA ILE A 27 -16.26 12.14 -7.69
C ILE A 27 -15.30 11.50 -6.66
N THR A 28 -14.52 10.50 -7.07
CA THR A 28 -13.56 9.86 -6.15
C THR A 28 -12.43 10.80 -5.75
N GLU A 29 -11.95 11.66 -6.64
CA GLU A 29 -10.95 12.69 -6.32
C GLU A 29 -11.49 13.73 -5.33
N ASP A 30 -12.74 14.19 -5.51
CA ASP A 30 -13.39 15.12 -4.58
C ASP A 30 -13.60 14.50 -3.18
N MET A 31 -14.02 13.22 -3.12
CA MET A 31 -14.07 12.46 -1.87
C MET A 31 -12.70 12.39 -1.21
N ASN A 32 -11.66 12.03 -1.96
CA ASN A 32 -10.31 11.92 -1.42
C ASN A 32 -9.77 13.26 -0.91
N ASN A 33 -9.94 14.33 -1.68
CA ASN A 33 -9.55 15.67 -1.29
C ASN A 33 -10.29 16.13 -0.02
N THR A 34 -11.56 15.76 0.12
CA THR A 34 -12.36 16.03 1.33
C THR A 34 -11.76 15.30 2.53
N LEU A 35 -11.48 14.00 2.38
CA LEU A 35 -10.92 13.17 3.44
C LEU A 35 -9.57 13.72 3.91
N VAL A 36 -8.64 13.97 2.99
CA VAL A 36 -7.29 14.48 3.30
C VAL A 36 -7.34 15.87 3.95
N ARG A 37 -8.13 16.80 3.40
CA ARG A 37 -8.12 18.19 3.86
C ARG A 37 -8.87 18.44 5.16
N ALA A 38 -9.86 17.60 5.47
CA ALA A 38 -10.68 17.76 6.66
C ALA A 38 -10.19 16.90 7.84
N SER A 39 -9.29 15.93 7.63
CA SER A 39 -8.76 15.06 8.68
C SER A 39 -7.81 15.79 9.62
N PHE A 40 -7.67 15.24 10.82
CA PHE A 40 -6.91 15.82 11.91
C PHE A 40 -5.56 15.13 12.13
N SER A 41 -5.52 13.80 12.00
CA SER A 41 -4.26 13.07 12.15
C SER A 41 -3.27 13.38 11.02
N THR A 42 -1.99 13.49 11.36
CA THR A 42 -0.90 13.62 10.38
C THR A 42 -0.87 12.45 9.41
N ASN A 43 -1.32 11.28 9.84
CA ASN A 43 -1.34 10.08 9.02
C ASN A 43 -2.27 10.20 7.81
N ILE A 44 -3.46 10.76 7.99
CA ILE A 44 -4.43 10.96 6.90
C ILE A 44 -4.16 12.28 6.17
N LYS A 45 -3.98 13.37 6.92
CA LYS A 45 -3.87 14.73 6.39
C LYS A 45 -2.58 14.95 5.59
N GLU A 46 -1.42 14.64 6.18
CA GLU A 46 -0.12 14.91 5.59
C GLU A 46 0.38 13.71 4.76
N ARG A 47 0.26 12.50 5.30
CA ARG A 47 0.76 11.31 4.66
C ARG A 47 -0.20 10.69 3.64
N LYS A 48 -1.46 11.13 3.64
CA LYS A 48 -2.51 10.71 2.71
C LYS A 48 -2.74 9.19 2.71
N ASP A 49 -2.61 8.56 3.90
CA ASP A 49 -2.79 7.12 4.06
C ASP A 49 -4.28 6.77 4.16
N CYS A 50 -4.96 6.98 3.05
CA CYS A 50 -6.39 6.75 2.90
C CYS A 50 -6.74 6.46 1.44
N SER A 51 -7.94 5.92 1.20
CA SER A 51 -8.48 5.68 -0.15
C SER A 51 -9.99 5.76 -0.14
N VAL A 52 -10.57 6.00 -1.32
CA VAL A 52 -12.02 6.08 -1.52
C VAL A 52 -12.44 5.23 -2.70
N ALA A 53 -13.69 4.74 -2.68
CA ALA A 53 -14.24 3.93 -3.74
C ALA A 53 -15.76 4.11 -3.87
N LEU A 54 -16.27 3.79 -5.06
CA LEU A 54 -17.69 3.68 -5.38
C LEU A 54 -18.01 2.25 -5.81
N PHE A 55 -19.07 1.69 -5.26
CA PHE A 55 -19.56 0.36 -5.63
C PHE A 55 -21.01 0.46 -6.11
N ASP A 56 -21.43 -0.46 -6.99
CA ASP A 56 -22.85 -0.62 -7.31
C ASP A 56 -23.60 -1.39 -6.22
N ALA A 57 -24.92 -1.54 -6.39
CA ALA A 57 -25.75 -2.23 -5.42
C ALA A 57 -25.43 -3.74 -5.25
N ALA A 58 -24.75 -4.35 -6.23
CA ALA A 58 -24.26 -5.72 -6.14
C ALA A 58 -22.87 -5.84 -5.50
N GLY A 59 -22.28 -4.71 -5.08
CA GLY A 59 -20.94 -4.67 -4.48
C GLY A 59 -19.80 -4.77 -5.49
N ARG A 60 -20.06 -4.57 -6.80
CA ARG A 60 -19.01 -4.50 -7.80
C ARG A 60 -18.33 -3.14 -7.72
N LEU A 61 -16.99 -3.12 -7.70
CA LEU A 61 -16.23 -1.88 -7.75
C LEU A 61 -16.50 -1.15 -9.08
N VAL A 62 -16.96 0.09 -9.00
CA VAL A 62 -17.25 0.95 -10.15
C VAL A 62 -16.09 1.91 -10.43
N ALA A 63 -15.59 2.56 -9.37
CA ALA A 63 -14.45 3.47 -9.44
C ALA A 63 -13.72 3.53 -8.11
N GLN A 64 -12.43 3.81 -8.18
CA GLN A 64 -11.56 4.01 -7.02
C GLN A 64 -10.65 5.22 -7.25
N GLY A 65 -10.37 5.98 -6.20
CA GLY A 65 -9.33 6.99 -6.21
C GLY A 65 -7.92 6.38 -6.35
N THR A 66 -7.00 7.18 -6.90
CA THR A 66 -5.63 6.73 -7.24
C THR A 66 -4.67 6.90 -6.05
N GLN A 67 -4.95 6.30 -4.87
CA GLN A 67 -4.11 6.46 -3.68
C GLN A 67 -3.31 5.18 -3.37
N ILE A 68 -3.74 4.43 -2.36
CA ILE A 68 -2.98 3.30 -1.81
C ILE A 68 -3.45 1.98 -2.45
N PRO A 69 -2.61 1.30 -3.24
CA PRO A 69 -3.02 0.04 -3.89
C PRO A 69 -3.46 -1.05 -2.91
N LEU A 70 -2.83 -1.13 -1.73
CA LEU A 70 -3.17 -2.14 -0.71
C LEU A 70 -4.60 -2.00 -0.20
N HIS A 71 -5.15 -0.79 -0.16
CA HIS A 71 -6.50 -0.49 0.31
C HIS A 71 -7.61 -1.07 -0.58
N LEU A 72 -7.32 -1.30 -1.87
CA LEU A 72 -8.29 -1.88 -2.81
C LEU A 72 -8.84 -3.23 -2.33
N GLY A 73 -7.95 -4.10 -1.83
CA GLY A 73 -8.36 -5.41 -1.31
C GLY A 73 -9.24 -5.29 -0.09
N SER A 74 -8.91 -4.37 0.83
CA SER A 74 -9.70 -4.13 2.05
C SER A 74 -11.08 -3.57 1.75
N LEU A 75 -11.20 -2.58 0.86
CA LEU A 75 -12.49 -1.99 0.47
C LEU A 75 -13.39 -3.03 -0.22
N ASN A 76 -12.86 -3.82 -1.15
CA ASN A 76 -13.60 -4.91 -1.79
C ASN A 76 -14.04 -5.97 -0.78
N GLY A 77 -13.13 -6.35 0.13
CA GLY A 77 -13.42 -7.32 1.18
C GLY A 77 -14.50 -6.83 2.15
N ALA A 78 -14.41 -5.57 2.59
CA ALA A 78 -15.41 -4.96 3.46
C ALA A 78 -16.79 -4.90 2.79
N MET A 79 -16.85 -4.53 1.49
CA MET A 79 -18.10 -4.49 0.74
C MET A 79 -18.75 -5.87 0.65
N GLN A 80 -17.95 -6.90 0.32
CA GLN A 80 -18.41 -8.29 0.30
C GLN A 80 -18.94 -8.74 1.66
N ALA A 81 -18.18 -8.51 2.74
CA ALA A 81 -18.59 -8.90 4.10
C ALA A 81 -19.87 -8.18 4.56
N ILE A 82 -20.10 -6.94 4.14
CA ILE A 82 -21.35 -6.20 4.43
C ILE A 82 -22.53 -6.88 3.74
N LEU A 83 -22.43 -7.21 2.46
CA LEU A 83 -23.50 -7.83 1.70
C LEU A 83 -23.78 -9.29 2.13
N GLU A 84 -22.75 -10.01 2.59
CA GLU A 84 -22.93 -11.36 3.18
C GLU A 84 -23.68 -11.30 4.52
N ARG A 85 -23.46 -10.25 5.32
CA ARG A 85 -24.06 -10.11 6.65
C ARG A 85 -25.42 -9.42 6.64
N HIS A 86 -25.64 -8.53 5.68
CA HIS A 86 -26.86 -7.73 5.58
C HIS A 86 -27.49 -7.91 4.20
N ALA A 87 -28.66 -8.54 4.16
CA ALA A 87 -29.46 -8.59 2.93
C ALA A 87 -29.77 -7.16 2.46
N VAL A 88 -29.71 -6.94 1.15
CA VAL A 88 -29.88 -5.59 0.53
C VAL A 88 -31.19 -4.92 0.98
N GLU A 89 -32.23 -5.70 1.17
CA GLU A 89 -33.58 -5.25 1.59
C GLU A 89 -33.60 -4.75 3.04
N THR A 90 -32.58 -5.09 3.85
CA THR A 90 -32.47 -4.66 5.26
C THR A 90 -31.61 -3.42 5.43
N ILE A 91 -31.01 -2.94 4.35
CA ILE A 91 -30.20 -1.72 4.33
C ILE A 91 -31.13 -0.54 4.08
N GLU A 92 -31.03 0.47 4.94
CA GLU A 92 -31.89 1.66 4.89
C GLU A 92 -31.10 2.91 4.47
N ASP A 93 -31.80 3.89 3.92
CA ASP A 93 -31.21 5.19 3.62
C ASP A 93 -30.70 5.87 4.91
N GLY A 94 -29.46 6.33 4.89
CA GLY A 94 -28.80 6.90 6.05
C GLY A 94 -28.07 5.89 6.95
N ASP A 95 -28.08 4.59 6.63
CA ASP A 95 -27.21 3.62 7.29
C ASP A 95 -25.74 3.95 7.01
N ILE A 96 -24.87 3.61 7.95
CA ILE A 96 -23.42 3.65 7.79
C ILE A 96 -22.83 2.39 8.42
N PHE A 97 -21.97 1.71 7.70
CA PHE A 97 -21.25 0.53 8.18
C PHE A 97 -19.81 0.88 8.49
N ILE A 98 -19.25 0.29 9.55
CA ILE A 98 -17.84 0.38 9.95
C ILE A 98 -17.28 -1.02 10.14
N CYS A 99 -16.03 -1.24 9.74
CA CYS A 99 -15.29 -2.47 10.01
C CYS A 99 -13.79 -2.30 9.78
N ASN A 100 -12.98 -3.18 10.43
CA ASN A 100 -11.54 -3.24 10.21
C ASN A 100 -10.97 -4.68 10.28
N ASP A 101 -11.74 -5.65 10.78
CA ASP A 101 -11.23 -6.98 11.12
C ASP A 101 -10.85 -7.79 9.87
N PRO A 102 -9.60 -8.30 9.75
CA PRO A 102 -9.15 -9.07 8.59
C PRO A 102 -9.88 -10.40 8.39
N TYR A 103 -10.36 -11.01 9.47
CA TYR A 103 -10.99 -12.34 9.46
C TYR A 103 -12.52 -12.28 9.47
N LEU A 104 -13.12 -11.27 10.12
CA LEU A 104 -14.58 -11.14 10.28
C LEU A 104 -15.21 -10.15 9.28
N ALA A 105 -14.40 -9.32 8.66
CA ALA A 105 -14.86 -8.28 7.73
C ALA A 105 -13.96 -8.18 6.48
N ASN A 106 -13.13 -9.20 6.24
CA ASN A 106 -12.26 -9.27 5.07
C ASN A 106 -11.32 -8.04 4.93
N GLY A 107 -10.97 -7.36 6.03
CA GLY A 107 -10.05 -6.24 6.07
C GLY A 107 -8.60 -6.62 5.77
N SER A 108 -7.70 -5.65 5.85
CA SER A 108 -6.26 -5.88 5.67
C SER A 108 -5.51 -6.00 6.99
N HIS A 109 -5.66 -5.05 7.91
CA HIS A 109 -5.22 -5.04 9.32
C HIS A 109 -6.05 -4.02 10.11
N LEU A 110 -5.94 -4.08 11.43
CA LEU A 110 -6.84 -3.31 12.30
C LEU A 110 -6.76 -1.79 12.17
N PRO A 111 -5.58 -1.14 11.93
CA PRO A 111 -5.54 0.31 11.73
C PRO A 111 -6.30 0.82 10.50
N ASP A 112 -6.55 -0.03 9.49
CA ASP A 112 -7.30 0.30 8.30
C ASP A 112 -8.81 0.24 8.55
N ILE A 113 -9.41 1.34 9.04
CA ILE A 113 -10.85 1.40 9.30
C ILE A 113 -11.60 1.75 8.03
N ASN A 114 -12.49 0.85 7.61
CA ASN A 114 -13.40 1.04 6.47
C ASN A 114 -14.71 1.63 6.95
N ILE A 115 -15.22 2.64 6.24
CA ILE A 115 -16.59 3.17 6.38
C ILE A 115 -17.29 3.06 5.03
N VAL A 116 -18.50 2.49 5.04
CA VAL A 116 -19.32 2.28 3.84
C VAL A 116 -20.70 2.86 4.06
N THR A 117 -21.18 3.65 3.11
CA THR A 117 -22.46 4.35 3.17
C THR A 117 -23.28 4.01 1.92
N PRO A 118 -24.50 3.47 2.06
CA PRO A 118 -25.39 3.20 0.94
C PRO A 118 -25.87 4.49 0.28
N VAL A 119 -26.07 4.44 -1.03
CA VAL A 119 -26.58 5.55 -1.85
C VAL A 119 -27.94 5.16 -2.43
N PHE A 120 -28.97 5.79 -1.92
CA PHE A 120 -30.35 5.55 -2.34
C PHE A 120 -30.79 6.53 -3.44
N TRP A 121 -31.63 6.04 -4.35
CA TRP A 121 -32.35 6.83 -5.34
C TRP A 121 -33.78 6.32 -5.49
N GLU A 122 -34.74 7.19 -5.33
CA GLU A 122 -36.18 6.85 -5.38
C GLU A 122 -36.54 5.65 -4.47
N GLY A 123 -36.05 5.69 -3.22
CA GLY A 123 -36.31 4.68 -2.20
C GLY A 123 -35.64 3.32 -2.43
N ARG A 124 -34.71 3.19 -3.39
CA ARG A 124 -33.99 1.96 -3.68
C ARG A 124 -32.49 2.17 -3.57
N LEU A 125 -31.80 1.19 -3.01
CA LEU A 125 -30.34 1.14 -2.99
C LEU A 125 -29.79 1.02 -4.43
N ARG A 126 -28.86 1.90 -4.80
CA ARG A 126 -28.26 1.92 -6.15
C ARG A 126 -26.76 1.79 -6.14
N PHE A 127 -26.09 2.44 -5.18
CA PHE A 127 -24.65 2.45 -5.06
C PHE A 127 -24.23 2.44 -3.59
N PHE A 128 -22.92 2.30 -3.37
CA PHE A 128 -22.27 2.58 -2.09
C PHE A 128 -21.11 3.54 -2.32
N ALA A 129 -20.95 4.50 -1.41
CA ALA A 129 -19.73 5.29 -1.25
C ALA A 129 -18.94 4.72 -0.08
N ALA A 130 -17.66 4.47 -0.30
CA ALA A 130 -16.80 3.86 0.70
C ALA A 130 -15.48 4.61 0.82
N ASN A 131 -14.92 4.60 2.01
CA ASN A 131 -13.53 5.01 2.24
C ASN A 131 -12.86 4.12 3.28
N ILE A 132 -11.54 4.15 3.27
CA ILE A 132 -10.65 3.53 4.22
C ILE A 132 -9.61 4.55 4.63
N ALA A 133 -9.27 4.59 5.90
CA ALA A 133 -8.18 5.41 6.40
C ALA A 133 -7.36 4.61 7.42
N HIS A 134 -6.03 4.74 7.34
CA HIS A 134 -5.11 4.17 8.30
C HIS A 134 -5.03 5.08 9.53
N HIS A 135 -5.62 4.65 10.64
CA HIS A 135 -5.54 5.36 11.91
C HIS A 135 -4.18 5.14 12.56
N ALA A 136 -3.62 6.18 13.16
CA ALA A 136 -2.28 6.13 13.75
C ALA A 136 -2.18 5.15 14.93
N ASP A 137 -3.30 4.88 15.61
CA ASP A 137 -3.39 3.93 16.74
C ASP A 137 -4.82 3.38 16.85
N VAL A 138 -4.94 2.09 17.07
CA VAL A 138 -6.20 1.39 17.36
C VAL A 138 -6.09 0.52 18.62
N GLY A 139 -5.15 0.86 19.52
CA GLY A 139 -4.92 0.17 20.78
C GLY A 139 -3.87 -0.94 20.70
N GLY A 140 -3.96 -1.90 21.60
CA GLY A 140 -2.95 -2.95 21.75
C GLY A 140 -1.75 -2.53 22.60
N PRO A 141 -0.79 -3.46 22.90
CA PRO A 141 0.34 -3.22 23.80
C PRO A 141 1.45 -2.35 23.19
N VAL A 142 1.49 -2.22 21.85
CA VAL A 142 2.51 -1.43 21.15
C VAL A 142 1.85 -0.23 20.48
N PRO A 143 2.30 0.99 20.76
CA PRO A 143 1.80 2.18 20.07
C PRO A 143 1.90 2.05 18.55
N GLY A 144 0.87 2.56 17.85
CA GLY A 144 0.78 2.47 16.40
C GLY A 144 0.17 1.18 15.86
N SER A 145 -0.01 0.15 16.69
CA SER A 145 -0.74 -1.09 16.36
C SER A 145 -0.20 -1.86 15.13
N ILE A 146 1.09 -1.70 14.79
CA ILE A 146 1.72 -2.27 13.58
C ILE A 146 3.04 -3.03 13.87
N ALA A 147 3.31 -3.40 15.12
CA ALA A 147 4.56 -4.06 15.47
C ALA A 147 4.68 -5.44 14.83
N GLY A 148 5.85 -5.74 14.24
CA GLY A 148 6.11 -7.01 13.57
C GLY A 148 6.17 -8.22 14.51
N GLY A 149 6.53 -8.01 15.78
CA GLY A 149 6.70 -9.05 16.79
C GLY A 149 5.42 -9.47 17.54
N LEU A 150 4.24 -8.94 17.21
CA LEU A 150 2.97 -9.42 17.78
C LEU A 150 2.58 -10.77 17.19
N ASN A 151 2.10 -11.68 18.01
CA ASN A 151 1.84 -13.08 17.62
C ASN A 151 0.35 -13.45 17.50
N SER A 152 -0.54 -12.51 17.73
CA SER A 152 -1.98 -12.72 17.62
C SER A 152 -2.70 -11.43 17.26
N ILE A 153 -3.74 -11.54 16.43
CA ILE A 153 -4.62 -10.42 16.07
C ILE A 153 -5.26 -9.76 17.31
N PHE A 154 -5.47 -10.52 18.40
CA PHE A 154 -6.01 -9.98 19.66
C PHE A 154 -5.06 -8.98 20.33
N ALA A 155 -3.77 -9.03 20.04
CA ALA A 155 -2.78 -8.08 20.54
C ALA A 155 -2.61 -6.85 19.65
N GLU A 156 -3.23 -6.80 18.46
CA GLU A 156 -3.02 -5.70 17.51
C GLU A 156 -3.94 -4.49 17.72
N GLY A 157 -4.97 -4.60 18.56
CA GLY A 157 -5.88 -3.50 18.86
C GLY A 157 -7.35 -3.87 18.79
N ILE A 158 -8.22 -2.87 18.69
CA ILE A 158 -9.67 -3.07 18.62
C ILE A 158 -10.06 -3.73 17.31
N ARG A 159 -10.82 -4.82 17.42
CA ARG A 159 -11.37 -5.56 16.31
C ARG A 159 -12.82 -5.15 16.07
N ILE A 160 -13.12 -4.57 14.92
CA ILE A 160 -14.46 -4.12 14.54
C ILE A 160 -14.96 -5.04 13.41
N PRO A 161 -15.85 -6.02 13.72
CA PRO A 161 -16.52 -6.78 12.67
C PRO A 161 -17.45 -5.85 11.88
N VAL A 162 -18.09 -6.34 10.81
CA VAL A 162 -19.11 -5.53 10.12
C VAL A 162 -20.19 -5.08 11.12
N THR A 163 -20.25 -3.78 11.34
CA THR A 163 -21.14 -3.16 12.36
C THR A 163 -21.84 -1.94 11.77
N ARG A 164 -23.13 -1.75 12.05
CA ARG A 164 -23.81 -0.51 11.71
C ARG A 164 -23.44 0.58 12.69
N LEU A 165 -22.70 1.59 12.20
CA LEU A 165 -22.33 2.80 12.93
C LEU A 165 -23.46 3.84 12.95
N ALA A 166 -24.32 3.85 11.94
CA ALA A 166 -25.53 4.65 11.91
C ALA A 166 -26.70 3.82 11.37
N ARG A 167 -27.93 4.12 11.85
CA ARG A 167 -29.19 3.55 11.37
C ARG A 167 -30.12 4.67 10.96
N ALA A 168 -30.62 4.64 9.72
CA ALA A 168 -31.54 5.63 9.18
C ALA A 168 -31.12 7.09 9.49
N GLY A 169 -29.82 7.39 9.34
CA GLY A 169 -29.24 8.72 9.58
C GLY A 169 -28.83 9.04 11.01
N LYS A 170 -29.21 8.22 12.00
CA LYS A 170 -28.81 8.42 13.41
C LYS A 170 -27.55 7.64 13.74
N VAL A 171 -26.49 8.37 14.04
CA VAL A 171 -25.19 7.81 14.46
C VAL A 171 -25.29 7.24 15.87
N ASP A 172 -24.64 6.11 16.12
CA ASP A 172 -24.47 5.49 17.43
C ASP A 172 -23.23 6.09 18.12
N ASP A 173 -23.45 7.13 18.93
CA ASP A 173 -22.38 7.83 19.64
C ASP A 173 -21.75 6.95 20.74
N ASP A 174 -22.49 6.00 21.33
CA ASP A 174 -21.93 5.07 22.33
C ASP A 174 -20.92 4.11 21.67
N LEU A 175 -21.22 3.63 20.48
CA LEU A 175 -20.29 2.82 19.69
C LEU A 175 -19.04 3.60 19.28
N LEU A 176 -19.20 4.86 18.83
CA LEU A 176 -18.04 5.73 18.56
C LEU A 176 -17.18 5.92 19.79
N ASN A 177 -17.78 6.21 20.94
CA ASN A 177 -17.06 6.39 22.20
C ASN A 177 -16.36 5.10 22.62
N LEU A 178 -16.98 3.93 22.45
CA LEU A 178 -16.39 2.62 22.73
C LEU A 178 -15.12 2.41 21.86
N ILE A 179 -15.20 2.70 20.55
CA ILE A 179 -14.05 2.55 19.65
C ILE A 179 -12.93 3.50 20.08
N CYS A 180 -13.23 4.78 20.29
CA CYS A 180 -12.22 5.78 20.62
C CYS A 180 -11.56 5.53 22.00
N ALA A 181 -12.31 5.07 23.00
CA ALA A 181 -11.79 4.74 24.32
C ALA A 181 -10.72 3.64 24.34
N ASN A 182 -10.65 2.83 23.27
CA ASN A 182 -9.62 1.80 23.10
C ASN A 182 -8.33 2.33 22.43
N THR A 183 -8.24 3.61 22.11
CA THR A 183 -7.10 4.22 21.43
C THR A 183 -6.34 5.20 22.34
N ARG A 184 -5.08 5.50 22.00
CA ARG A 184 -4.23 6.41 22.81
C ARG A 184 -4.55 7.89 22.63
N ASP A 185 -5.12 8.27 21.48
CA ASP A 185 -5.61 9.62 21.21
C ASP A 185 -7.08 9.57 20.77
N PRO A 186 -8.04 9.42 21.71
CA PRO A 186 -9.45 9.23 21.41
C PRO A 186 -10.10 10.43 20.72
N GLU A 187 -9.63 11.65 21.01
CA GLU A 187 -10.18 12.87 20.42
C GLU A 187 -9.86 12.97 18.93
N GLU A 188 -8.60 12.74 18.55
CA GLU A 188 -8.18 12.73 17.16
C GLU A 188 -8.89 11.60 16.37
N ARG A 189 -9.04 10.39 16.99
CA ARG A 189 -9.77 9.26 16.36
C ARG A 189 -11.22 9.59 16.08
N LEU A 190 -11.90 10.21 17.05
CA LEU A 190 -13.30 10.62 16.90
C LEU A 190 -13.47 11.60 15.72
N LEU A 191 -12.58 12.58 15.64
CA LEU A 191 -12.63 13.59 14.57
C LEU A 191 -12.39 12.95 13.19
N ASP A 192 -11.38 12.09 13.05
CA ASP A 192 -11.10 11.40 11.79
C ASP A 192 -12.25 10.47 11.36
N LEU A 193 -12.88 9.72 12.28
CA LEU A 193 -14.06 8.91 11.98
C LEU A 193 -15.24 9.76 11.49
N ARG A 194 -15.45 10.92 12.08
CA ARG A 194 -16.48 11.87 11.63
C ARG A 194 -16.21 12.41 10.23
N VAL A 195 -14.95 12.68 9.92
CA VAL A 195 -14.53 13.10 8.56
C VAL A 195 -14.74 11.98 7.55
N GLN A 196 -14.42 10.74 7.88
CA GLN A 196 -14.69 9.59 7.01
C GLN A 196 -16.19 9.47 6.68
N MET A 197 -17.08 9.60 7.69
CA MET A 197 -18.53 9.60 7.46
C MET A 197 -18.99 10.76 6.57
N ALA A 198 -18.47 11.97 6.81
CA ALA A 198 -18.80 13.16 6.01
C ALA A 198 -18.34 13.01 4.56
N THR A 199 -17.16 12.44 4.34
CA THR A 199 -16.62 12.14 3.01
C THR A 199 -17.55 11.23 2.21
N ASN A 200 -18.05 10.16 2.81
CA ASN A 200 -18.96 9.25 2.12
C ASN A 200 -20.33 9.92 1.82
N ARG A 201 -20.84 10.74 2.73
CA ARG A 201 -22.08 11.52 2.47
C ARG A 201 -21.91 12.45 1.27
N ARG A 202 -20.71 13.08 1.13
CA ARG A 202 -20.38 13.91 -0.03
C ARG A 202 -20.35 13.09 -1.32
N GLY A 203 -19.71 11.92 -1.31
CA GLY A 203 -19.69 10.98 -2.43
C GLY A 203 -21.09 10.51 -2.83
N ALA A 204 -21.93 10.17 -1.85
CA ALA A 204 -23.33 9.79 -2.06
C ALA A 204 -24.12 10.93 -2.75
N ALA A 205 -23.99 12.16 -2.27
CA ALA A 205 -24.65 13.33 -2.87
C ALA A 205 -24.17 13.59 -4.31
N ALA A 206 -22.86 13.40 -4.58
CA ALA A 206 -22.29 13.56 -5.92
C ALA A 206 -22.82 12.49 -6.89
N MET A 207 -22.92 11.22 -6.46
CA MET A 207 -23.55 10.15 -7.24
C MET A 207 -25.03 10.43 -7.53
N GLN A 208 -25.81 10.89 -6.56
CA GLN A 208 -27.18 11.33 -6.77
C GLN A 208 -27.25 12.52 -7.75
N GLY A 209 -26.27 13.42 -7.69
CA GLY A 209 -26.12 14.52 -8.66
C GLY A 209 -25.90 14.02 -10.10
N LEU A 210 -25.05 13.01 -10.26
CA LEU A 210 -24.80 12.35 -11.54
C LEU A 210 -26.06 11.69 -12.10
N ILE A 211 -26.83 10.98 -11.26
CA ILE A 211 -28.09 10.36 -11.65
C ILE A 211 -29.11 11.42 -12.08
N ARG A 212 -29.23 12.56 -11.36
CA ARG A 212 -30.13 13.68 -11.77
C ARG A 212 -29.79 14.24 -13.14
N GLN A 213 -28.48 14.33 -13.47
CA GLN A 213 -28.03 14.92 -14.74
C GLN A 213 -28.18 13.98 -15.93
N MET A 214 -27.93 12.68 -15.75
CA MET A 214 -27.88 11.71 -16.84
C MET A 214 -29.14 10.83 -16.93
N GLY A 215 -29.91 10.73 -15.87
CA GLY A 215 -30.97 9.72 -15.69
C GLY A 215 -30.40 8.39 -15.16
N LEU A 216 -31.18 7.71 -14.31
CA LEU A 216 -30.76 6.47 -13.63
C LEU A 216 -30.35 5.37 -14.63
N ASP A 217 -31.18 5.09 -15.62
CA ASP A 217 -30.93 4.02 -16.58
C ASP A 217 -29.66 4.25 -17.40
N ALA A 218 -29.34 5.50 -17.73
CA ALA A 218 -28.12 5.85 -18.44
C ALA A 218 -26.90 5.61 -17.55
N VAL A 219 -26.96 5.99 -16.27
CA VAL A 219 -25.86 5.74 -15.31
C VAL A 219 -25.62 4.25 -15.12
N LEU A 220 -26.69 3.44 -14.92
CA LEU A 220 -26.54 1.99 -14.72
C LEU A 220 -25.95 1.30 -15.95
N ARG A 221 -26.43 1.64 -17.17
CA ARG A 221 -25.82 1.13 -18.42
C ARG A 221 -24.36 1.52 -18.56
N SER A 222 -24.02 2.78 -18.29
CA SER A 222 -22.64 3.25 -18.38
C SER A 222 -21.72 2.53 -17.40
N VAL A 223 -22.16 2.19 -16.19
CA VAL A 223 -21.42 1.37 -15.23
C VAL A 223 -21.10 0.00 -15.80
N ASP A 224 -22.10 -0.69 -16.35
CA ASP A 224 -21.89 -2.01 -16.96
C ASP A 224 -20.96 -1.93 -18.19
N ASP A 225 -21.07 -0.88 -19.00
CA ASP A 225 -20.22 -0.66 -20.17
C ASP A 225 -18.75 -0.45 -19.77
N VAL A 226 -18.48 0.34 -18.73
CA VAL A 226 -17.13 0.58 -18.20
C VAL A 226 -16.51 -0.69 -17.65
N ILE A 227 -17.27 -1.50 -16.90
CA ILE A 227 -16.79 -2.78 -16.36
C ILE A 227 -16.47 -3.75 -17.49
N ARG A 228 -17.36 -3.89 -18.49
CA ARG A 228 -17.13 -4.73 -19.68
C ARG A 228 -15.93 -4.27 -20.50
N TYR A 229 -15.78 -2.96 -20.71
CA TYR A 229 -14.64 -2.39 -21.41
C TYR A 229 -13.32 -2.72 -20.72
N THR A 230 -13.25 -2.52 -19.39
CA THR A 230 -12.06 -2.84 -18.60
C THR A 230 -11.71 -4.32 -18.71
N ARG A 231 -12.69 -5.22 -18.55
CA ARG A 231 -12.49 -6.65 -18.72
C ARG A 231 -11.94 -7.01 -20.11
N ARG A 232 -12.56 -6.51 -21.17
CA ARG A 232 -12.12 -6.77 -22.56
C ARG A 232 -10.72 -6.23 -22.81
N ARG A 233 -10.42 -5.02 -22.30
CA ARG A 233 -9.10 -4.39 -22.42
C ARG A 233 -8.02 -5.26 -21.79
N LEU A 234 -8.27 -5.80 -20.59
CA LEU A 234 -7.34 -6.73 -19.94
C LEU A 234 -7.22 -8.06 -20.69
N LEU A 235 -8.33 -8.64 -21.14
CA LEU A 235 -8.30 -9.88 -21.94
C LEU A 235 -7.45 -9.74 -23.20
N ASN A 236 -7.52 -8.61 -23.90
CA ASN A 236 -6.65 -8.34 -25.04
C ASN A 236 -5.17 -8.33 -24.66
N ARG A 237 -4.80 -7.75 -23.48
CA ARG A 237 -3.42 -7.79 -22.98
C ARG A 237 -2.97 -9.20 -22.60
N ILE A 238 -3.86 -10.02 -22.05
CA ILE A 238 -3.57 -11.42 -21.72
C ILE A 238 -3.35 -12.25 -22.99
N ALA A 239 -4.15 -12.03 -24.03
CA ALA A 239 -4.02 -12.74 -25.31
C ALA A 239 -2.66 -12.50 -26.00
N ASP A 240 -2.01 -11.35 -25.74
CA ASP A 240 -0.68 -11.03 -26.27
C ASP A 240 0.46 -11.77 -25.52
N LEU A 241 0.17 -12.40 -24.37
CA LEU A 241 1.18 -13.09 -23.57
C LEU A 241 1.42 -14.51 -24.05
N LYS A 242 2.67 -14.96 -23.96
CA LYS A 242 3.02 -16.36 -24.20
C LYS A 242 2.41 -17.25 -23.11
N GLN A 243 1.60 -18.24 -23.52
CA GLN A 243 1.05 -19.24 -22.61
C GLN A 243 2.16 -20.07 -21.96
N GLY A 244 1.95 -20.47 -20.72
CA GLY A 244 2.91 -21.24 -19.93
C GLY A 244 2.87 -20.91 -18.46
N SER A 245 3.74 -21.53 -17.68
CA SER A 245 3.86 -21.32 -16.24
C SER A 245 5.22 -20.72 -15.89
N TYR A 246 5.23 -19.70 -15.04
CA TYR A 246 6.39 -18.88 -14.70
C TYR A 246 6.46 -18.74 -13.19
N THR A 247 7.49 -19.33 -12.58
CA THR A 247 7.65 -19.33 -11.13
C THR A 247 8.74 -18.36 -10.70
N PHE A 248 8.49 -17.61 -9.64
CA PHE A 248 9.47 -16.75 -8.99
C PHE A 248 9.25 -16.74 -7.47
N HIS A 249 10.29 -16.35 -6.72
CA HIS A 249 10.20 -16.21 -5.28
C HIS A 249 10.96 -14.97 -4.79
N SER A 250 10.56 -14.50 -3.64
CA SER A 250 11.24 -13.50 -2.84
C SER A 250 11.23 -13.96 -1.38
N ASP A 251 12.19 -13.51 -0.58
CA ASP A 251 12.31 -13.96 0.80
C ASP A 251 12.18 -12.75 1.75
N LEU A 252 11.48 -12.94 2.88
CA LEU A 252 11.53 -12.06 4.05
C LEU A 252 12.72 -12.45 4.91
N ASP A 253 13.29 -11.50 5.64
CA ASP A 253 14.41 -11.75 6.56
C ASP A 253 14.07 -12.77 7.64
N ASP A 254 12.83 -12.74 8.15
CA ASP A 254 12.32 -13.58 9.24
C ASP A 254 10.78 -13.52 9.34
N ASP A 255 10.20 -14.22 10.29
CA ASP A 255 8.75 -14.30 10.53
C ASP A 255 8.18 -13.21 11.47
N GLY A 256 8.95 -12.19 11.81
CA GLY A 256 8.57 -11.10 12.73
C GLY A 256 9.10 -11.26 14.15
N LEU A 257 9.54 -12.48 14.52
CA LEU A 257 10.12 -12.82 15.82
C LEU A 257 11.58 -13.30 15.70
N GLY A 258 12.19 -13.14 14.53
CA GLY A 258 13.51 -13.68 14.19
C GLY A 258 13.44 -15.13 13.71
N GLY A 259 14.57 -15.71 13.39
CA GLY A 259 14.69 -17.06 12.86
C GLY A 259 15.06 -17.09 11.39
N ASP A 260 14.68 -18.16 10.70
CA ASP A 260 15.03 -18.37 9.30
C ASP A 260 14.22 -17.48 8.34
N PRO A 261 14.77 -17.16 7.17
CA PRO A 261 14.05 -16.44 6.11
C PRO A 261 12.77 -17.17 5.70
N VAL A 262 11.72 -16.38 5.41
CA VAL A 262 10.42 -16.91 4.99
C VAL A 262 10.21 -16.68 3.50
N ARG A 263 10.07 -17.76 2.75
CA ARG A 263 9.86 -17.72 1.30
C ARG A 263 8.46 -17.30 0.93
N LEU A 264 8.37 -16.45 -0.08
CA LEU A 264 7.15 -16.05 -0.78
C LEU A 264 7.29 -16.50 -2.23
N GLN A 265 6.55 -17.51 -2.65
CA GLN A 265 6.61 -18.08 -3.99
C GLN A 265 5.32 -17.82 -4.73
N VAL A 266 5.42 -17.50 -6.01
CA VAL A 266 4.30 -17.40 -6.93
C VAL A 266 4.58 -18.15 -8.22
N THR A 267 3.59 -18.91 -8.70
CA THR A 267 3.58 -19.48 -10.02
C THR A 267 2.45 -18.82 -10.82
N LEU A 268 2.81 -18.02 -11.81
CA LEU A 268 1.89 -17.43 -12.77
C LEU A 268 1.68 -18.41 -13.93
N THR A 269 0.45 -18.85 -14.14
CA THR A 269 0.06 -19.62 -15.34
C THR A 269 -0.80 -18.75 -16.24
N VAL A 270 -0.35 -18.57 -17.48
CA VAL A 270 -1.04 -17.79 -18.51
C VAL A 270 -1.91 -18.73 -19.34
N HIS A 271 -3.23 -18.55 -19.27
CA HIS A 271 -4.23 -19.19 -20.12
C HIS A 271 -4.74 -18.20 -21.19
N PRO A 272 -5.45 -18.64 -22.25
CA PRO A 272 -5.94 -17.75 -23.31
C PRO A 272 -6.78 -16.57 -22.84
N GLU A 273 -7.58 -16.74 -21.76
CA GLU A 273 -8.53 -15.74 -21.29
C GLU A 273 -8.41 -15.44 -19.79
N ARG A 274 -7.32 -15.93 -19.12
CA ARG A 274 -7.11 -15.69 -17.70
C ARG A 274 -5.67 -15.82 -17.28
N LEU A 275 -5.35 -15.16 -16.18
CA LEU A 275 -4.12 -15.34 -15.40
C LEU A 275 -4.45 -16.11 -14.13
N HIS A 276 -3.70 -17.16 -13.85
CA HIS A 276 -3.81 -17.91 -12.60
C HIS A 276 -2.54 -17.73 -11.78
N PHE A 277 -2.69 -17.23 -10.56
CA PHE A 277 -1.60 -17.03 -9.60
C PHE A 277 -1.72 -18.05 -8.48
N ASP A 278 -0.77 -18.97 -8.41
CA ASP A 278 -0.68 -20.00 -7.36
C ASP A 278 0.49 -19.69 -6.42
N PHE A 279 0.18 -19.50 -5.13
CA PHE A 279 1.14 -19.22 -4.06
C PHE A 279 1.59 -20.48 -3.30
N THR A 280 1.30 -21.67 -3.81
CA THR A 280 1.84 -22.95 -3.28
C THR A 280 3.37 -22.90 -3.28
N GLY A 281 4.00 -23.31 -2.18
CA GLY A 281 5.45 -23.22 -1.96
C GLY A 281 5.87 -21.99 -1.16
N SER A 282 4.95 -21.07 -0.85
CA SER A 282 5.17 -20.04 0.17
C SER A 282 5.29 -20.67 1.56
N GLY A 283 6.04 -20.01 2.44
CA GLY A 283 6.26 -20.45 3.82
C GLY A 283 4.97 -20.58 4.62
N ARG A 284 5.04 -21.32 5.73
CA ARG A 284 3.96 -21.40 6.72
C ARG A 284 3.60 -20.01 7.22
N GLN A 285 2.39 -19.85 7.76
CA GLN A 285 2.04 -18.62 8.45
C GLN A 285 3.08 -18.25 9.49
N ALA A 286 3.45 -16.97 9.51
CA ALA A 286 4.43 -16.40 10.41
C ALA A 286 3.91 -16.46 11.86
N ARG A 287 4.82 -16.68 12.82
CA ARG A 287 4.50 -16.56 14.24
C ARG A 287 4.25 -15.11 14.66
N GLY A 288 4.94 -14.17 14.02
CA GLY A 288 4.75 -12.72 14.18
C GLY A 288 3.73 -12.16 13.19
N ALA A 289 3.64 -10.83 13.15
CA ALA A 289 2.61 -10.07 12.44
C ALA A 289 2.87 -9.90 10.92
N MET A 290 3.75 -10.73 10.33
CA MET A 290 4.15 -10.66 8.92
C MET A 290 3.14 -11.30 7.97
N ASN A 291 2.07 -11.89 8.47
CA ASN A 291 1.07 -12.60 7.66
C ASN A 291 0.27 -11.64 6.76
N LEU A 292 -0.03 -12.09 5.55
CA LEU A 292 -0.78 -11.35 4.54
C LEU A 292 -2.18 -11.93 4.37
N PRO A 293 -3.25 -11.26 4.84
CA PRO A 293 -4.62 -11.69 4.59
C PRO A 293 -4.94 -11.79 3.10
N VAL A 294 -5.81 -12.73 2.73
CA VAL A 294 -6.11 -13.05 1.32
C VAL A 294 -6.57 -11.84 0.50
N ASN A 295 -7.28 -10.89 1.08
CA ASN A 295 -7.70 -9.69 0.34
C ASN A 295 -6.56 -8.70 0.10
N ALA A 296 -5.57 -8.62 1.01
CA ALA A 296 -4.34 -7.89 0.78
C ALA A 296 -3.45 -8.58 -0.28
N LEU A 297 -3.44 -9.92 -0.32
CA LEU A 297 -2.83 -10.69 -1.40
C LEU A 297 -3.48 -10.38 -2.75
N ARG A 298 -4.81 -10.40 -2.82
CA ARG A 298 -5.57 -10.04 -4.04
C ARG A 298 -5.21 -8.64 -4.54
N ALA A 299 -5.15 -7.65 -3.64
CA ALA A 299 -4.73 -6.30 -3.99
C ALA A 299 -3.32 -6.28 -4.61
N SER A 300 -2.37 -7.06 -4.07
CA SER A 300 -1.00 -7.15 -4.59
C SER A 300 -0.97 -7.72 -6.02
N VAL A 301 -1.79 -8.74 -6.29
CA VAL A 301 -1.92 -9.32 -7.64
C VAL A 301 -2.55 -8.33 -8.61
N TYR A 302 -3.67 -7.71 -8.25
CA TYR A 302 -4.38 -6.73 -9.11
C TYR A 302 -3.51 -5.53 -9.44
N TYR A 303 -2.78 -5.01 -8.44
CA TYR A 303 -1.81 -3.95 -8.64
C TYR A 303 -0.74 -4.36 -9.65
N ALA A 304 -0.10 -5.52 -9.45
CA ALA A 304 0.99 -5.99 -10.30
C ALA A 304 0.52 -6.20 -11.75
N VAL A 305 -0.63 -6.83 -11.96
CA VAL A 305 -1.21 -7.05 -13.28
C VAL A 305 -1.49 -5.72 -13.98
N LYS A 306 -2.15 -4.77 -13.28
CA LYS A 306 -2.40 -3.43 -13.83
C LYS A 306 -1.11 -2.72 -14.20
N ALA A 307 -0.13 -2.68 -13.30
CA ALA A 307 1.13 -1.96 -13.50
C ALA A 307 1.96 -2.50 -14.67
N LEU A 308 1.94 -3.83 -14.89
CA LEU A 308 2.76 -4.50 -15.89
C LEU A 308 2.09 -4.59 -17.26
N LEU A 309 0.79 -4.86 -17.31
CA LEU A 309 0.09 -5.11 -18.57
C LEU A 309 -0.56 -3.86 -19.15
N ASP A 310 -1.18 -3.04 -18.30
CA ASP A 310 -1.87 -1.83 -18.73
C ASP A 310 -2.02 -0.81 -17.59
N PRO A 311 -1.02 0.05 -17.36
CA PRO A 311 -1.04 1.01 -16.25
C PRO A 311 -2.20 2.03 -16.34
N ASP A 312 -2.75 2.24 -17.54
CA ASP A 312 -3.83 3.21 -17.79
C ASP A 312 -5.24 2.62 -17.62
N ILE A 313 -5.33 1.30 -17.35
CA ILE A 313 -6.64 0.66 -17.14
C ILE A 313 -7.29 1.17 -15.85
N ALA A 314 -8.57 1.54 -15.92
CA ALA A 314 -9.30 1.98 -14.73
C ALA A 314 -9.50 0.80 -13.74
N PRO A 315 -9.18 0.96 -12.44
CA PRO A 315 -9.43 -0.10 -11.46
C PRO A 315 -10.93 -0.19 -11.16
N ASN A 316 -11.57 -1.22 -11.69
CA ASN A 316 -12.96 -1.58 -11.41
C ASN A 316 -13.13 -3.11 -11.47
N ALA A 317 -14.35 -3.61 -11.25
CA ALA A 317 -14.63 -5.05 -11.20
C ALA A 317 -14.17 -5.81 -12.45
N GLY A 318 -14.18 -5.19 -13.62
CA GLY A 318 -13.71 -5.82 -14.87
C GLY A 318 -12.21 -6.15 -14.88
N LEU A 319 -11.40 -5.48 -14.05
CA LEU A 319 -9.98 -5.82 -13.87
C LEU A 319 -9.80 -7.16 -13.15
N PHE A 320 -10.72 -7.52 -12.25
CA PHE A 320 -10.55 -8.68 -11.37
C PHE A 320 -11.02 -9.99 -11.99
N GLU A 321 -12.04 -9.93 -12.85
CA GLU A 321 -12.69 -11.12 -13.42
C GLU A 321 -11.74 -12.07 -14.16
N PRO A 322 -10.76 -11.63 -14.97
CA PRO A 322 -9.83 -12.53 -15.66
C PRO A 322 -8.67 -13.03 -14.79
N ILE A 323 -8.70 -12.83 -13.46
CA ILE A 323 -7.58 -13.14 -12.56
C ILE A 323 -8.05 -14.13 -11.49
N ASP A 324 -7.47 -15.33 -11.52
CA ASP A 324 -7.65 -16.34 -10.48
C ASP A 324 -6.47 -16.33 -9.51
N ILE A 325 -6.75 -16.44 -8.22
CA ILE A 325 -5.73 -16.41 -7.16
C ILE A 325 -5.98 -17.57 -6.21
N TYR A 326 -4.96 -18.39 -6.03
CA TYR A 326 -4.96 -19.48 -5.07
C TYR A 326 -3.80 -19.32 -4.08
N ALA A 327 -4.08 -19.41 -2.79
CA ALA A 327 -3.09 -19.47 -1.72
C ALA A 327 -3.53 -20.52 -0.69
N PRO A 328 -2.70 -21.51 -0.38
CA PRO A 328 -3.03 -22.53 0.61
C PRO A 328 -3.28 -21.91 1.98
N LEU A 329 -4.33 -22.37 2.67
CA LEU A 329 -4.64 -21.95 4.03
C LEU A 329 -3.51 -22.35 4.99
N GLY A 330 -3.23 -21.52 6.00
CA GLY A 330 -2.14 -21.74 6.96
C GLY A 330 -0.75 -21.36 6.42
N THR A 331 -0.70 -20.69 5.28
CA THR A 331 0.54 -20.06 4.76
C THR A 331 0.60 -18.58 5.11
N ILE A 332 1.79 -17.98 4.99
CA ILE A 332 1.99 -16.54 5.23
C ILE A 332 1.15 -15.65 4.29
N THR A 333 0.72 -16.16 3.13
CA THR A 333 -0.12 -15.48 2.15
C THR A 333 -1.62 -15.75 2.29
N ASN A 334 -2.00 -16.63 3.21
CA ASN A 334 -3.38 -16.93 3.59
C ASN A 334 -3.43 -17.52 5.02
N PRO A 335 -3.20 -16.68 6.04
CA PRO A 335 -3.10 -17.13 7.42
C PRO A 335 -4.46 -17.52 8.01
N GLU A 336 -4.43 -18.45 8.97
CA GLU A 336 -5.58 -18.82 9.77
C GLU A 336 -5.71 -17.93 11.01
N HIS A 337 -6.96 -17.61 11.38
CA HIS A 337 -7.25 -16.95 12.65
C HIS A 337 -6.69 -17.79 13.83
N PRO A 338 -6.06 -17.17 14.83
CA PRO A 338 -5.91 -15.75 15.14
C PRO A 338 -4.53 -15.14 14.78
N ALA A 339 -3.92 -15.56 13.68
CA ALA A 339 -2.61 -15.06 13.30
C ALA A 339 -2.57 -13.52 13.21
N ALA A 340 -1.46 -12.93 13.68
CA ALA A 340 -1.23 -11.49 13.62
C ALA A 340 -0.90 -11.04 12.18
N VAL A 341 -1.33 -9.84 11.79
CA VAL A 341 -1.22 -9.31 10.42
C VAL A 341 -0.76 -7.83 10.36
N GLY A 342 -0.42 -7.23 11.49
CA GLY A 342 -0.13 -5.79 11.60
C GLY A 342 0.99 -5.29 10.68
N ALA A 343 1.98 -6.14 10.38
CA ALA A 343 3.10 -5.84 9.49
C ALA A 343 2.91 -6.36 8.04
N ARG A 344 1.69 -6.77 7.66
CA ARG A 344 1.35 -7.32 6.34
C ARG A 344 1.88 -6.53 5.13
N SER A 345 2.07 -5.21 5.27
CA SER A 345 2.50 -4.38 4.15
C SER A 345 3.91 -4.72 3.67
N ILE A 346 4.80 -5.21 4.54
CA ILE A 346 6.12 -5.70 4.14
C ILE A 346 5.96 -6.94 3.25
N THR A 347 5.15 -7.90 3.68
CA THR A 347 4.87 -9.11 2.90
C THR A 347 4.17 -8.79 1.57
N ALA A 348 3.23 -7.83 1.55
CA ALA A 348 2.57 -7.37 0.33
C ALA A 348 3.55 -6.77 -0.69
N GLN A 349 4.55 -5.99 -0.23
CA GLN A 349 5.61 -5.46 -1.10
C GLN A 349 6.43 -6.59 -1.73
N LYS A 350 6.89 -7.55 -0.91
CA LYS A 350 7.65 -8.70 -1.40
C LYS A 350 6.84 -9.58 -2.37
N VAL A 351 5.55 -9.76 -2.10
CA VAL A 351 4.64 -10.48 -3.02
C VAL A 351 4.53 -9.75 -4.35
N ALA A 352 4.34 -8.43 -4.34
CA ALA A 352 4.32 -7.63 -5.56
C ALA A 352 5.65 -7.77 -6.34
N GLY A 353 6.79 -7.65 -5.68
CA GLY A 353 8.12 -7.88 -6.27
C GLY A 353 8.27 -9.30 -6.85
N ALA A 354 7.77 -10.33 -6.15
CA ALA A 354 7.79 -11.71 -6.67
C ALA A 354 6.93 -11.88 -7.93
N ILE A 355 5.75 -11.23 -7.97
CA ILE A 355 4.89 -11.24 -9.18
C ILE A 355 5.60 -10.53 -10.33
N PHE A 356 6.22 -9.36 -10.11
CA PHE A 356 7.04 -8.68 -11.12
C PHE A 356 8.16 -9.59 -11.63
N GLY A 357 8.79 -10.37 -10.73
CA GLY A 357 9.79 -11.37 -11.08
C GLY A 357 9.25 -12.47 -11.99
N ALA A 358 8.05 -12.99 -11.72
CA ALA A 358 7.40 -14.00 -12.55
C ALA A 358 7.09 -13.50 -13.98
N PHE A 359 6.78 -12.22 -14.13
CA PHE A 359 6.56 -11.62 -15.44
C PHE A 359 7.85 -11.36 -16.26
N ARG A 360 9.04 -11.44 -15.67
CA ARG A 360 10.31 -11.21 -16.40
C ARG A 360 10.49 -12.14 -17.61
N GLY A 361 10.00 -13.37 -17.54
CA GLY A 361 10.02 -14.33 -18.65
C GLY A 361 8.96 -14.11 -19.72
N LEU A 362 8.01 -13.19 -19.50
CA LEU A 362 6.84 -12.95 -20.35
C LEU A 362 6.91 -11.62 -21.11
N LEU A 363 7.53 -10.62 -20.50
CA LEU A 363 7.52 -9.26 -21.02
C LEU A 363 8.81 -8.95 -21.80
N PRO A 364 8.75 -8.07 -22.79
CA PRO A 364 9.93 -7.60 -23.48
C PRO A 364 10.83 -6.78 -22.53
N PRO A 365 12.17 -6.71 -22.79
CA PRO A 365 13.14 -6.05 -21.91
C PRO A 365 12.75 -4.62 -21.49
N GLU A 366 12.09 -3.87 -22.38
CA GLU A 366 11.67 -2.47 -22.17
C GLU A 366 10.59 -2.33 -21.08
N LYS A 367 9.87 -3.41 -20.78
CA LYS A 367 8.85 -3.46 -19.72
C LYS A 367 9.33 -4.13 -18.44
N ILE A 368 10.55 -4.70 -18.44
CA ILE A 368 11.15 -5.32 -17.27
C ILE A 368 11.84 -4.24 -16.43
N MET A 369 11.71 -4.36 -15.11
CA MET A 369 12.44 -3.56 -14.15
C MET A 369 13.20 -4.45 -13.17
N ALA A 370 14.28 -3.92 -12.62
CA ALA A 370 14.95 -4.50 -11.48
C ALA A 370 14.04 -4.41 -10.23
N SER A 371 14.35 -5.18 -9.18
CA SER A 371 13.58 -5.11 -7.94
C SER A 371 13.70 -3.72 -7.31
N GLY A 372 12.59 -3.20 -6.81
CA GLY A 372 12.58 -2.02 -5.95
C GLY A 372 13.07 -2.37 -4.54
N ASN A 373 12.98 -1.43 -3.62
CA ASN A 373 13.28 -1.70 -2.22
C ASN A 373 12.38 -2.81 -1.63
N ASP A 374 11.24 -3.12 -2.26
CA ASP A 374 10.25 -4.15 -1.93
C ASP A 374 10.03 -4.31 -0.42
N CYS A 375 10.08 -3.19 0.28
CA CYS A 375 9.91 -3.06 1.71
C CYS A 375 9.03 -1.83 1.99
N CYS A 376 8.34 -1.84 3.10
CA CYS A 376 7.61 -0.69 3.64
C CYS A 376 8.09 -0.47 5.07
N PRO A 377 9.30 0.07 5.27
CA PRO A 377 9.77 0.37 6.61
C PRO A 377 8.82 1.34 7.28
N ALA A 378 8.51 1.08 8.54
CA ALA A 378 7.68 1.98 9.34
C ALA A 378 8.35 2.23 10.69
N ILE A 379 8.26 3.47 11.14
CA ILE A 379 8.70 3.93 12.46
C ILE A 379 7.53 4.49 13.23
N VAL A 380 7.53 4.25 14.51
CA VAL A 380 6.52 4.75 15.44
C VAL A 380 7.22 5.37 16.63
N PHE A 381 6.83 6.60 16.98
CA PHE A 381 7.20 7.25 18.23
C PHE A 381 5.93 7.57 19.01
N SER A 382 5.93 7.30 20.29
CA SER A 382 4.80 7.60 21.16
C SER A 382 5.30 8.13 22.50
N GLY A 383 4.53 9.01 23.09
CA GLY A 383 4.88 9.62 24.38
C GLY A 383 3.75 10.48 24.90
N LYS A 384 4.01 11.15 26.02
CA LYS A 384 3.08 12.15 26.56
C LYS A 384 3.30 13.48 25.86
N TRP A 385 2.20 14.20 25.61
CA TRP A 385 2.30 15.59 25.17
C TRP A 385 2.99 16.46 26.24
N ALA A 386 3.90 17.31 25.82
CA ALA A 386 4.54 18.26 26.73
C ALA A 386 3.58 19.41 27.13
N THR A 387 2.63 19.77 26.31
CA THR A 387 1.79 20.97 26.40
C THR A 387 0.32 20.72 26.72
N ARG A 388 -0.15 19.45 26.63
CA ARG A 388 -1.54 19.07 26.91
C ARG A 388 -1.62 17.67 27.54
N PRO A 389 -2.71 17.33 28.24
CA PRO A 389 -2.96 15.96 28.70
C PRO A 389 -3.05 14.97 27.52
N GLY A 390 -2.74 13.70 27.78
CA GLY A 390 -2.87 12.62 26.80
C GLY A 390 -1.53 12.15 26.24
N GLN A 391 -1.63 11.27 25.26
CA GLN A 391 -0.48 10.69 24.56
C GLN A 391 -0.57 11.01 23.08
N PHE A 392 0.58 11.09 22.43
CA PHE A 392 0.67 11.12 20.98
C PHE A 392 1.14 9.78 20.43
N VAL A 393 0.79 9.50 19.19
CA VAL A 393 1.37 8.43 18.39
C VAL A 393 1.71 9.02 17.03
N TYR A 394 3.00 9.17 16.77
CA TYR A 394 3.53 9.48 15.45
C TYR A 394 3.91 8.18 14.75
N LEU A 395 3.38 7.97 13.53
CA LEU A 395 3.67 6.82 12.69
C LEU A 395 4.06 7.30 11.30
N GLU A 396 5.15 6.76 10.74
CA GLU A 396 5.54 7.04 9.37
C GLU A 396 6.03 5.78 8.67
N THR A 397 5.55 5.54 7.42
CA THR A 397 6.16 4.59 6.48
C THR A 397 7.15 5.33 5.60
N LEU A 398 8.24 4.68 5.23
CA LEU A 398 9.35 5.31 4.53
C LEU A 398 9.50 4.72 3.12
N GLY A 399 9.78 5.61 2.15
CA GLY A 399 10.20 5.22 0.81
C GLY A 399 11.64 4.71 0.78
N GLY A 400 12.08 4.25 -0.37
CA GLY A 400 13.45 3.81 -0.61
C GLY A 400 13.76 3.89 -2.10
N GLY A 401 14.71 3.11 -2.61
CA GLY A 401 15.08 3.11 -4.01
C GLY A 401 14.11 2.29 -4.86
N ALA A 402 13.60 2.84 -5.98
CA ALA A 402 12.92 2.05 -7.00
C ALA A 402 13.92 1.24 -7.84
N GLY A 403 13.48 0.13 -8.41
CA GLY A 403 14.27 -0.63 -9.36
C GLY A 403 14.56 0.14 -10.65
N ALA A 404 15.74 -0.04 -11.22
CA ALA A 404 16.09 0.50 -12.52
C ALA A 404 15.27 -0.15 -13.63
N ARG A 405 15.03 0.60 -14.71
CA ARG A 405 14.37 0.13 -15.94
C ARG A 405 15.39 0.01 -17.07
N TYR A 406 14.93 -0.58 -18.16
CA TYR A 406 15.77 -0.77 -19.36
C TYR A 406 16.45 0.52 -19.83
N ASP A 407 15.75 1.66 -19.83
CA ASP A 407 16.18 2.95 -20.39
C ASP A 407 16.31 4.09 -19.36
N SER A 408 15.89 3.86 -18.11
CA SER A 408 15.86 4.89 -17.08
C SER A 408 16.33 4.39 -15.73
N ASP A 409 16.99 5.28 -14.99
CA ASP A 409 17.40 5.03 -13.62
C ASP A 409 16.16 4.83 -12.73
N GLY A 410 16.31 4.04 -11.68
CA GLY A 410 15.29 3.94 -10.62
C GLY A 410 15.10 5.29 -9.93
N MET A 411 13.86 5.62 -9.60
CA MET A 411 13.55 6.84 -8.84
C MET A 411 14.10 6.73 -7.42
N ASP A 412 14.67 7.83 -6.95
CA ASP A 412 15.28 7.92 -5.63
C ASP A 412 14.19 8.21 -4.56
N ALA A 413 14.32 7.63 -3.39
CA ALA A 413 13.58 7.98 -2.18
C ALA A 413 12.04 7.93 -2.31
N ILE A 414 11.48 6.95 -3.02
CA ILE A 414 10.04 6.83 -3.25
C ILE A 414 9.44 5.57 -2.60
N HIS A 415 8.14 5.60 -2.38
CA HIS A 415 7.37 4.39 -2.12
C HIS A 415 7.23 3.58 -3.40
N VAL A 416 7.27 2.25 -3.28
CA VAL A 416 7.07 1.31 -4.40
C VAL A 416 5.82 0.47 -4.15
N HIS A 417 5.30 -0.14 -5.21
CA HIS A 417 4.23 -1.15 -5.21
C HIS A 417 2.99 -0.78 -4.38
N MET A 418 2.84 -1.40 -3.20
CA MET A 418 1.59 -1.44 -2.46
C MET A 418 1.31 -0.19 -1.63
N THR A 419 2.29 0.69 -1.48
CA THR A 419 2.17 1.94 -0.74
C THR A 419 2.42 3.14 -1.65
N ASN A 420 1.73 4.25 -1.37
CA ASN A 420 1.86 5.51 -2.10
C ASN A 420 1.60 6.68 -1.15
N THR A 421 2.10 6.56 0.10
CA THR A 421 1.98 7.62 1.11
C THR A 421 3.00 8.72 0.86
N SER A 422 2.69 9.93 1.31
CA SER A 422 3.66 11.02 1.37
C SER A 422 4.52 10.91 2.62
N ASN A 423 5.75 11.44 2.58
CA ASN A 423 6.54 11.64 3.79
C ASN A 423 5.99 12.81 4.61
N LEU A 424 6.09 12.73 5.94
CA LEU A 424 5.75 13.86 6.79
C LEU A 424 6.78 14.99 6.58
N PRO A 425 6.35 16.25 6.35
CA PRO A 425 7.25 17.39 6.37
C PRO A 425 7.99 17.49 7.70
N VAL A 426 9.28 17.84 7.67
CA VAL A 426 10.12 17.96 8.88
C VAL A 426 9.53 18.98 9.84
N GLU A 427 9.04 20.10 9.30
CA GLU A 427 8.42 21.18 10.07
C GLU A 427 7.16 20.72 10.82
N ALA A 428 6.36 19.84 10.20
CA ALA A 428 5.18 19.28 10.86
C ALA A 428 5.60 18.34 11.99
N LEU A 429 6.62 17.50 11.79
CA LEU A 429 7.15 16.62 12.83
C LEU A 429 7.62 17.41 14.04
N GLU A 430 8.45 18.43 13.83
CA GLU A 430 9.08 19.20 14.90
C GLU A 430 8.12 20.14 15.62
N ASN A 431 7.08 20.63 14.92
CA ASN A 431 6.05 21.47 15.53
C ASN A 431 5.01 20.67 16.33
N GLU A 432 4.69 19.46 15.88
CA GLU A 432 3.61 18.68 16.50
C GLU A 432 4.12 17.73 17.58
N TYR A 433 5.35 17.24 17.49
CA TYR A 433 5.88 16.22 18.40
C TYR A 433 7.16 16.70 19.09
N PRO A 434 7.49 16.23 20.31
CA PRO A 434 8.77 16.52 20.98
C PRO A 434 9.91 15.71 20.36
N LEU A 435 10.10 15.86 19.06
CA LEU A 435 11.07 15.15 18.22
C LEU A 435 11.84 16.15 17.37
N LEU A 436 13.10 15.85 17.05
CA LEU A 436 13.96 16.66 16.17
C LEU A 436 14.51 15.78 15.05
N MET A 437 14.48 16.27 13.82
CA MET A 437 15.06 15.60 12.67
C MET A 437 16.54 15.99 12.52
N ASP A 438 17.45 15.14 12.99
CA ASP A 438 18.90 15.37 12.88
C ASP A 438 19.42 15.20 11.44
N GLU A 439 18.82 14.26 10.68
CA GLU A 439 19.20 13.97 9.32
C GLU A 439 18.00 13.46 8.50
N TYR A 440 17.85 13.98 7.29
CA TYR A 440 16.95 13.44 6.27
C TYR A 440 17.65 13.60 4.91
N ALA A 441 18.23 12.50 4.40
CA ALA A 441 19.09 12.53 3.24
C ALA A 441 18.97 11.26 2.39
N MET A 442 19.30 11.37 1.10
CA MET A 442 19.57 10.21 0.25
C MET A 442 20.94 9.63 0.58
N ILE A 443 21.07 8.31 0.50
CA ILE A 443 22.34 7.61 0.77
C ILE A 443 23.07 7.39 -0.55
N ALA A 444 24.23 7.99 -0.71
CA ALA A 444 25.09 7.75 -1.88
C ALA A 444 25.46 6.26 -1.98
N ASP A 445 25.64 5.76 -3.22
CA ASP A 445 26.00 4.38 -3.54
C ASP A 445 24.99 3.31 -3.07
N SER A 446 23.81 3.71 -2.64
CA SER A 446 22.81 2.76 -2.16
C SER A 446 21.99 2.10 -3.26
N GLY A 447 21.85 2.74 -4.42
CA GLY A 447 21.21 2.14 -5.60
C GLY A 447 22.15 1.18 -6.31
N GLY A 448 21.67 0.00 -6.67
CA GLY A 448 22.42 -1.00 -7.42
C GLY A 448 23.01 -0.41 -8.71
N ALA A 449 24.31 -0.61 -8.93
CA ALA A 449 24.97 -0.10 -10.12
C ALA A 449 24.52 -0.85 -11.37
N GLY A 450 24.43 -0.15 -12.49
CA GLY A 450 23.99 -0.71 -13.77
C GLY A 450 24.20 0.27 -14.93
N ARG A 451 23.87 -0.16 -16.13
CA ARG A 451 23.70 0.74 -17.27
C ARG A 451 22.69 1.83 -16.93
N THR A 452 21.62 1.42 -16.27
CA THR A 452 20.73 2.29 -15.51
C THR A 452 20.82 1.92 -14.04
N ARG A 453 21.00 2.94 -13.17
CA ARG A 453 21.22 2.79 -11.73
C ARG A 453 19.90 2.56 -11.00
N GLY A 454 19.87 1.69 -10.00
CA GLY A 454 18.77 1.61 -9.03
C GLY A 454 18.59 2.92 -8.27
N GLY A 455 17.38 3.18 -7.82
CA GLY A 455 17.05 4.35 -7.00
C GLY A 455 17.79 4.33 -5.66
N LEU A 456 18.07 5.52 -5.13
CA LEU A 456 18.76 5.68 -3.86
C LEU A 456 17.81 5.45 -2.67
N ALA A 457 18.36 4.87 -1.63
CA ALA A 457 17.79 4.76 -0.30
C ALA A 457 17.76 6.12 0.41
N ILE A 458 16.95 6.22 1.46
CA ILE A 458 16.96 7.36 2.38
C ILE A 458 17.47 6.96 3.76
N ALA A 459 18.07 7.94 4.45
CA ALA A 459 18.34 7.91 5.86
C ALA A 459 17.48 8.97 6.56
N LYS A 460 16.83 8.57 7.67
CA LYS A 460 16.23 9.49 8.63
C LYS A 460 16.83 9.23 9.99
N GLN A 461 17.30 10.29 10.66
CA GLN A 461 17.72 10.24 12.06
C GLN A 461 16.85 11.17 12.86
N ILE A 462 16.15 10.63 13.85
CA ILE A 462 15.19 11.36 14.68
C ILE A 462 15.63 11.24 16.14
N ARG A 463 15.68 12.37 16.83
CA ARG A 463 16.08 12.52 18.23
C ARG A 463 14.87 12.78 19.11
N ALA A 464 14.82 12.14 20.27
CA ALA A 464 13.86 12.43 21.32
C ALA A 464 14.28 13.69 22.10
N LEU A 465 13.40 14.67 22.22
CA LEU A 465 13.68 15.91 22.96
C LEU A 465 13.29 15.81 24.44
N VAL A 466 12.55 14.78 24.82
CA VAL A 466 12.12 14.51 26.18
C VAL A 466 12.31 13.04 26.53
N PRO A 467 12.52 12.69 27.81
CA PRO A 467 12.66 11.28 28.19
C PRO A 467 11.33 10.52 28.11
N GLY A 468 11.40 9.21 27.97
CA GLY A 468 10.24 8.31 27.98
C GLY A 468 9.48 8.24 26.66
N ILE A 469 10.11 8.65 25.55
CA ILE A 469 9.59 8.41 24.20
C ILE A 469 9.74 6.91 23.89
N VAL A 470 8.63 6.26 23.52
CA VAL A 470 8.62 4.85 23.10
C VAL A 470 8.80 4.79 21.59
N PHE A 471 9.84 4.12 21.16
CA PHE A 471 10.15 3.86 19.76
C PHE A 471 9.83 2.42 19.39
N SER A 472 9.24 2.24 18.23
CA SER A 472 9.08 0.94 17.57
C SER A 472 9.34 1.08 16.08
N ALA A 473 9.86 0.03 15.46
CA ALA A 473 10.06 -0.02 14.01
C ALA A 473 9.74 -1.40 13.48
N ARG A 474 9.36 -1.43 12.21
CA ARG A 474 9.32 -2.64 11.40
C ARG A 474 9.94 -2.37 10.04
N SER A 475 10.85 -3.21 9.62
CA SER A 475 11.57 -3.14 8.36
C SER A 475 11.92 -4.55 7.89
N ASP A 476 12.48 -4.66 6.72
CA ASP A 476 12.96 -5.90 6.11
C ASP A 476 14.13 -5.60 5.17
N SER A 477 14.72 -6.62 4.56
CA SER A 477 15.90 -6.48 3.69
C SER A 477 17.16 -6.02 4.42
N HIS A 478 17.32 -6.42 5.69
CA HIS A 478 18.53 -6.23 6.48
C HIS A 478 19.54 -7.35 6.25
N THR A 479 19.06 -8.58 6.01
CA THR A 479 19.91 -9.78 5.88
C THR A 479 19.77 -10.48 4.54
N VAL A 480 18.53 -10.77 4.12
CA VAL A 480 18.18 -11.38 2.84
C VAL A 480 17.21 -10.47 2.07
N GLY A 481 16.61 -10.97 1.00
CA GLY A 481 15.52 -10.25 0.31
C GLY A 481 15.92 -8.88 -0.25
N VAL A 482 17.18 -8.69 -0.62
CA VAL A 482 17.68 -7.44 -1.21
C VAL A 482 17.03 -7.15 -2.57
N ALA A 483 17.01 -5.89 -2.95
CA ALA A 483 16.55 -5.46 -4.27
C ALA A 483 17.51 -5.96 -5.35
N THR A 484 17.12 -7.01 -6.07
CA THR A 484 18.00 -7.68 -7.05
C THR A 484 18.12 -6.89 -8.35
N GLY A 485 19.36 -6.83 -8.87
CA GLY A 485 19.64 -6.32 -10.21
C GLY A 485 19.16 -7.26 -11.32
N VAL A 486 19.11 -6.75 -12.55
CA VAL A 486 18.69 -7.46 -13.76
C VAL A 486 19.68 -7.23 -14.90
N ASP A 487 19.87 -8.23 -15.77
CA ASP A 487 20.71 -8.16 -16.98
C ASP A 487 22.16 -7.73 -16.70
N GLY A 488 22.72 -8.17 -15.56
CA GLY A 488 24.08 -7.83 -15.12
C GLY A 488 24.17 -6.54 -14.31
N GLY A 489 23.05 -5.93 -13.96
CA GLY A 489 23.00 -4.88 -12.93
C GLY A 489 23.23 -5.48 -11.53
N LEU A 490 23.75 -4.66 -10.63
CA LEU A 490 24.04 -5.05 -9.25
C LEU A 490 22.84 -4.83 -8.34
N ASP A 491 22.88 -5.52 -7.19
CA ASP A 491 21.84 -5.40 -6.17
C ASP A 491 21.90 -4.04 -5.46
N GLY A 492 20.76 -3.61 -4.93
CA GLY A 492 20.66 -2.44 -4.07
C GLY A 492 21.22 -2.69 -2.67
N ARG A 493 21.51 -1.60 -1.95
CA ARG A 493 21.99 -1.66 -0.56
C ARG A 493 20.88 -2.17 0.37
N ARG A 494 21.27 -2.90 1.40
CA ARG A 494 20.40 -3.38 2.49
C ARG A 494 19.93 -2.25 3.39
N ALA A 495 18.80 -2.47 4.07
CA ALA A 495 18.32 -1.61 5.13
C ALA A 495 19.20 -1.71 6.40
N ARG A 496 19.12 -0.70 7.26
CA ARG A 496 19.77 -0.68 8.56
C ARG A 496 18.98 0.14 9.56
N LEU A 497 18.99 -0.27 10.84
CA LEU A 497 18.34 0.43 11.93
C LEU A 497 19.31 0.55 13.10
N VAL A 498 19.57 1.77 13.56
CA VAL A 498 20.61 2.04 14.55
C VAL A 498 20.10 3.02 15.62
N ARG A 499 20.32 2.69 16.89
CA ARG A 499 20.15 3.61 18.03
C ARG A 499 21.46 4.33 18.30
N ASN A 500 21.40 5.62 18.63
CA ASN A 500 22.53 6.49 18.97
C ASN A 500 23.71 6.41 17.95
N PRO A 501 23.45 6.56 16.63
CA PRO A 501 24.47 6.39 15.60
C PRO A 501 25.64 7.36 15.80
N ARG A 502 26.84 6.90 15.50
CA ARG A 502 28.08 7.69 15.57
C ARG A 502 28.44 8.16 16.99
N THR A 503 27.94 7.48 18.02
CA THR A 503 28.29 7.71 19.43
C THR A 503 28.93 6.46 20.04
N PRO A 504 29.57 6.56 21.23
CA PRO A 504 30.06 5.37 21.94
C PRO A 504 28.95 4.37 22.33
N ASN A 505 27.69 4.80 22.34
CA ASN A 505 26.52 3.99 22.67
C ASN A 505 25.76 3.55 21.41
N GLU A 506 26.43 3.49 20.25
CA GLU A 506 25.81 3.00 19.01
C GLU A 506 25.38 1.54 19.17
N GLU A 507 24.13 1.26 18.84
CA GLU A 507 23.54 -0.07 18.89
C GLU A 507 22.76 -0.36 17.60
N GLU A 508 23.08 -1.45 16.92
CA GLU A 508 22.28 -1.93 15.79
C GLU A 508 21.04 -2.66 16.31
N LEU A 509 19.86 -2.19 15.93
CA LEU A 509 18.59 -2.72 16.40
C LEU A 509 18.06 -3.81 15.45
N PHE A 510 17.29 -4.74 16.02
CA PHE A 510 16.54 -5.72 15.23
C PHE A 510 15.52 -5.01 14.32
N SER A 511 15.36 -5.50 13.10
CA SER A 511 14.52 -4.87 12.06
C SER A 511 13.03 -4.73 12.43
N LYS A 512 12.54 -5.52 13.39
CA LYS A 512 11.15 -5.53 13.88
C LYS A 512 11.10 -5.25 15.39
N THR A 513 11.86 -4.24 15.82
CA THR A 513 11.93 -3.85 17.23
C THR A 513 10.66 -3.15 17.72
N ALA A 514 10.34 -3.31 19.01
CA ALA A 514 9.18 -2.67 19.62
C ALA A 514 9.46 -2.24 21.07
N ASN A 515 8.77 -1.17 21.50
CA ASN A 515 8.79 -0.67 22.87
C ASN A 515 10.19 -0.28 23.41
N ILE A 516 11.09 0.21 22.54
CA ILE A 516 12.37 0.78 22.96
C ILE A 516 12.08 2.14 23.62
N VAL A 517 12.45 2.29 24.87
CA VAL A 517 12.35 3.58 25.58
C VAL A 517 13.59 4.42 25.28
N LEU A 518 13.38 5.64 24.83
CA LEU A 518 14.43 6.61 24.54
C LEU A 518 14.46 7.66 25.67
N ASP A 519 15.66 7.96 26.12
CA ASP A 519 15.91 9.11 26.97
C ASP A 519 16.02 10.41 26.12
N ALA A 520 16.02 11.57 26.79
CA ALA A 520 16.27 12.83 26.10
C ALA A 520 17.62 12.78 25.39
N ASP A 521 17.69 13.35 24.20
CA ASP A 521 18.85 13.40 23.32
C ASP A 521 19.28 12.05 22.70
N GLU A 522 18.62 10.94 23.02
CA GLU A 522 18.82 9.70 22.26
C GLU A 522 18.17 9.80 20.88
N SER A 523 18.79 9.20 19.90
CA SER A 523 18.30 9.20 18.52
C SER A 523 18.26 7.81 17.90
N VAL A 524 17.39 7.65 16.93
CA VAL A 524 17.36 6.46 16.07
C VAL A 524 17.53 6.87 14.61
N ARG A 525 18.34 6.10 13.88
CA ARG A 525 18.60 6.26 12.46
C ARG A 525 18.05 5.04 11.74
N ILE A 526 17.19 5.26 10.77
CA ILE A 526 16.75 4.23 9.82
C ILE A 526 17.31 4.53 8.43
N GLU A 527 17.91 3.51 7.82
CA GLU A 527 18.37 3.50 6.44
C GLU A 527 17.49 2.52 5.67
N THR A 528 16.78 3.00 4.65
CA THR A 528 15.90 2.15 3.84
C THR A 528 16.70 1.39 2.79
N PRO A 529 16.16 0.34 2.13
CA PRO A 529 16.86 -0.33 1.05
C PRO A 529 16.96 0.52 -0.22
N GLY A 530 18.04 0.38 -0.98
CA GLY A 530 18.17 0.88 -2.35
C GLY A 530 17.49 -0.03 -3.36
N GLY A 531 17.24 0.47 -4.59
CA GLY A 531 16.73 -0.34 -5.70
C GLY A 531 17.84 -1.07 -6.47
N GLY A 532 17.49 -2.17 -7.15
CA GLY A 532 18.42 -2.92 -8.02
C GLY A 532 18.75 -2.18 -9.32
N GLY A 533 19.95 -2.40 -9.88
CA GLY A 533 20.40 -1.86 -11.16
C GLY A 533 19.95 -2.70 -12.36
N TYR A 534 19.99 -2.12 -13.56
CA TYR A 534 19.68 -2.80 -14.81
C TYR A 534 20.84 -2.70 -15.81
N GLY A 535 21.27 -3.82 -16.40
CA GLY A 535 22.39 -3.90 -17.33
C GLY A 535 23.74 -3.67 -16.67
N ARG A 536 24.82 -4.00 -17.36
CA ARG A 536 26.18 -3.94 -16.79
C ARG A 536 26.61 -2.52 -16.45
N PRO A 537 27.21 -2.25 -15.27
CA PRO A 537 27.69 -0.93 -14.87
C PRO A 537 28.64 -0.26 -15.88
N ALA A 538 29.55 -1.04 -16.48
CA ALA A 538 30.50 -0.55 -17.51
C ALA A 538 29.81 0.01 -18.78
N GLN A 539 28.51 -0.23 -18.96
CA GLN A 539 27.73 0.30 -20.09
C GLN A 539 27.00 1.62 -19.75
N ARG A 540 27.20 2.16 -18.53
CA ARG A 540 26.58 3.44 -18.15
C ARG A 540 27.14 4.58 -18.99
N ALA A 541 26.24 5.38 -19.56
CA ALA A 541 26.63 6.54 -20.36
C ALA A 541 27.47 7.53 -19.52
N PRO A 542 28.61 8.03 -20.05
CA PRO A 542 29.52 8.94 -19.34
C PRO A 542 28.80 10.18 -18.77
N GLU A 543 27.84 10.74 -19.51
CA GLU A 543 27.08 11.93 -19.10
C GLU A 543 26.19 11.65 -17.88
N ARG A 544 25.58 10.46 -17.82
CA ARG A 544 24.81 10.02 -16.64
C ARG A 544 25.71 9.83 -15.43
N LEU A 545 26.88 9.21 -15.64
CA LEU A 545 27.85 8.98 -14.58
C LEU A 545 28.40 10.32 -14.02
N ARG A 546 28.70 11.27 -14.92
CA ARG A 546 29.13 12.63 -14.54
C ARG A 546 28.06 13.32 -13.69
N ARG A 547 26.80 13.24 -14.10
CA ARG A 547 25.68 13.82 -13.35
C ARG A 547 25.57 13.20 -11.97
N ASP A 548 25.61 11.86 -11.87
CA ASP A 548 25.54 11.17 -10.58
C ASP A 548 26.67 11.59 -9.62
N LEU A 549 27.89 11.78 -10.12
CA LEU A 549 29.03 12.29 -9.34
C LEU A 549 28.79 13.72 -8.85
N LEU A 550 28.33 14.62 -9.74
CA LEU A 550 28.05 16.01 -9.40
C LEU A 550 26.89 16.15 -8.40
N ASP A 551 25.87 15.33 -8.55
CA ASP A 551 24.70 15.30 -7.67
C ASP A 551 24.99 14.56 -6.34
N GLY A 552 26.20 13.99 -6.16
CA GLY A 552 26.57 13.22 -4.97
C GLY A 552 25.81 11.89 -4.82
N LYS A 553 25.24 11.36 -5.92
CA LYS A 553 24.50 10.10 -5.91
C LYS A 553 25.39 8.88 -5.87
N ILE A 554 26.59 9.01 -6.43
CA ILE A 554 27.66 8.02 -6.35
C ILE A 554 28.95 8.67 -5.85
N SER A 555 29.78 7.90 -5.15
CA SER A 555 31.10 8.32 -4.72
C SER A 555 32.12 8.20 -5.84
N GLU A 556 33.25 8.90 -5.73
CA GLU A 556 34.41 8.73 -6.62
C GLU A 556 34.98 7.30 -6.57
N GLY A 557 34.87 6.65 -5.39
CA GLY A 557 35.24 5.24 -5.22
C GLY A 557 34.37 4.32 -6.07
N ALA A 558 33.04 4.47 -6.00
CA ALA A 558 32.13 3.68 -6.83
C ALA A 558 32.32 3.94 -8.33
N ALA A 559 32.56 5.19 -8.73
CA ALA A 559 32.84 5.53 -10.14
C ALA A 559 34.06 4.78 -10.66
N ARG A 560 35.14 4.70 -9.88
CA ARG A 560 36.36 4.00 -10.24
C ARG A 560 36.22 2.48 -10.16
N ASP A 561 35.76 1.97 -9.02
CA ASP A 561 35.85 0.55 -8.66
C ASP A 561 34.73 -0.29 -9.26
N VAL A 562 33.55 0.33 -9.47
CA VAL A 562 32.33 -0.35 -9.97
C VAL A 562 32.03 -0.01 -11.43
N TYR A 563 32.18 1.28 -11.80
CA TYR A 563 31.90 1.71 -13.18
C TYR A 563 33.14 1.72 -14.07
N GLY A 564 34.36 1.59 -13.49
CA GLY A 564 35.63 1.48 -14.23
C GLY A 564 36.11 2.81 -14.86
N VAL A 565 35.74 3.96 -14.29
CA VAL A 565 36.01 5.28 -14.89
C VAL A 565 36.96 6.10 -14.04
N VAL A 566 37.94 6.74 -14.68
CA VAL A 566 38.84 7.70 -14.04
C VAL A 566 38.12 9.03 -13.85
N VAL A 567 37.94 9.45 -12.58
CA VAL A 567 37.09 10.60 -12.19
C VAL A 567 37.53 11.91 -12.85
N ASP A 568 38.84 12.15 -13.00
CA ASP A 568 39.37 13.36 -13.63
C ASP A 568 38.95 13.51 -15.10
N SER A 569 38.79 12.40 -15.82
CA SER A 569 38.34 12.40 -17.21
C SER A 569 36.83 12.75 -17.34
N VAL A 570 36.05 12.51 -16.30
CA VAL A 570 34.59 12.74 -16.28
C VAL A 570 34.27 14.16 -15.83
N ARG A 571 35.11 14.79 -14.98
CA ARG A 571 34.91 16.18 -14.52
C ARG A 571 35.33 17.21 -15.57
N SER A 572 36.23 16.84 -16.48
CA SER A 572 36.80 17.74 -17.49
C SER A 572 36.09 17.68 -18.85
N SER A 573 35.17 16.78 -19.06
CA SER A 573 34.34 16.66 -20.25
C SER A 573 32.91 17.27 -20.00
#